data_ea8a2513ea7353ca50a7a36636d91c73
#
_entry.id   ea8a2513ea7353ca50a7a36636d91c73
#
_cell.length_a   1.000
_cell.length_b   1.000
_cell.length_c   1.000
_cell.angle_alpha   90.00
_cell.angle_beta   90.00
_cell.angle_gamma   90.00
#
_symmetry.space_group_name_H-M   'P 1'
#
loop_
_entity.id
_entity.type
_entity.pdbx_description
1 polymer ?
#
loop_
_entity_poly.entity_id
_entity_poly.type
_entity_poly.pdbx_seq_one_letter_code
_entity_poly.pdbx_strand_id
1 'polypeptide(L)'
;LKKPSGILIITPESLESFLINRSAYVKTAFGNLKYIVIDELHAFIGNERGKQLQSLLSRIELITGNKPPRIAMSATFSNYDKVKSFLRPDRSFPCEIPSQGNGNHETRILVKEYIQQPDKDVDGEIAEEIYTKLRGSNNLVFTNSRVAAEGYAVRLSDRCEEECVPNEFRVHHGSLSKIERESVEQELQRGETPITALCTSTLELGVDI
;
A
#
# COMPACT_ATOMS: atom_id res chain seq x y z
N LEU A 1 4.03 -25.46 -16.15
CA LEU A 1 5.05 -25.61 -15.08
C LEU A 1 5.44 -27.11 -14.99
N LYS A 2 6.51 -27.54 -15.67
CA LYS A 2 6.92 -28.96 -15.65
C LYS A 2 7.56 -29.36 -14.32
N LYS A 3 8.23 -28.45 -13.63
CA LYS A 3 8.74 -28.61 -12.24
C LYS A 3 8.76 -27.21 -11.60
N PRO A 4 7.76 -26.86 -10.80
CA PRO A 4 7.75 -25.56 -10.13
C PRO A 4 8.88 -25.48 -9.10
N SER A 5 9.67 -24.42 -9.17
CA SER A 5 10.74 -24.12 -8.22
C SER A 5 10.89 -22.59 -8.09
N GLY A 6 11.39 -22.15 -6.94
CA GLY A 6 11.58 -20.74 -6.65
C GLY A 6 10.38 -20.09 -5.98
N ILE A 7 10.17 -18.80 -6.20
CA ILE A 7 9.12 -17.98 -5.59
C ILE A 7 8.04 -17.69 -6.64
N LEU A 8 6.78 -17.91 -6.27
CA LEU A 8 5.62 -17.51 -7.06
C LEU A 8 4.95 -16.32 -6.39
N ILE A 9 4.93 -15.18 -7.08
CA ILE A 9 4.16 -14.00 -6.67
C ILE A 9 2.83 -14.03 -7.43
N ILE A 10 1.71 -13.99 -6.70
CA ILE A 10 0.39 -14.14 -7.28
C ILE A 10 -0.66 -13.38 -6.44
N THR A 11 -1.62 -12.74 -7.08
CA THR A 11 -2.77 -12.13 -6.39
C THR A 11 -3.84 -13.18 -6.09
N PRO A 12 -4.73 -12.95 -5.09
CA PRO A 12 -5.84 -13.88 -4.81
C PRO A 12 -6.71 -14.18 -6.04
N GLU A 13 -6.99 -13.19 -6.85
CA GLU A 13 -7.81 -13.29 -8.05
C GLU A 13 -7.15 -14.19 -9.11
N SER A 14 -5.85 -14.01 -9.30
CA SER A 14 -5.06 -14.85 -10.22
C SER A 14 -4.93 -16.29 -9.71
N LEU A 15 -4.81 -16.45 -8.38
CA LEU A 15 -4.78 -17.77 -7.74
C LEU A 15 -6.11 -18.49 -7.91
N GLU A 16 -7.24 -17.79 -7.75
CA GLU A 16 -8.57 -18.35 -8.00
C GLU A 16 -8.72 -18.81 -9.45
N SER A 17 -8.35 -17.95 -10.40
CA SER A 17 -8.34 -18.31 -11.82
C SER A 17 -7.48 -19.55 -12.09
N PHE A 18 -6.31 -19.66 -11.44
CA PHE A 18 -5.46 -20.84 -11.56
C PHE A 18 -6.13 -22.10 -11.01
N LEU A 19 -6.75 -22.02 -9.83
CA LEU A 19 -7.43 -23.16 -9.20
C LEU A 19 -8.62 -23.65 -10.02
N ILE A 20 -9.32 -22.75 -10.71
CA ILE A 20 -10.47 -23.09 -11.57
C ILE A 20 -9.98 -23.67 -12.90
N ASN A 21 -9.12 -22.96 -13.61
CA ASN A 21 -8.77 -23.28 -14.99
C ASN A 21 -7.67 -24.35 -15.11
N ARG A 22 -6.92 -24.63 -14.04
CA ARG A 22 -5.78 -25.55 -14.03
C ARG A 22 -5.81 -26.50 -12.84
N SER A 23 -6.98 -26.95 -12.45
CA SER A 23 -7.22 -27.81 -11.28
C SER A 23 -6.32 -29.06 -11.25
N ALA A 24 -6.10 -29.72 -12.38
CA ALA A 24 -5.24 -30.88 -12.52
C ALA A 24 -3.76 -30.60 -12.16
N TYR A 25 -3.31 -29.34 -12.25
CA TYR A 25 -1.94 -28.96 -11.97
C TYR A 25 -1.71 -28.42 -10.54
N VAL A 26 -2.77 -28.22 -9.77
CA VAL A 26 -2.70 -27.65 -8.41
C VAL A 26 -1.78 -28.48 -7.52
N LYS A 27 -1.95 -29.80 -7.51
CA LYS A 27 -1.11 -30.70 -6.70
C LYS A 27 0.35 -30.66 -7.12
N THR A 28 0.63 -30.55 -8.42
CA THR A 28 2.00 -30.43 -8.94
C THR A 28 2.61 -29.07 -8.61
N ALA A 29 1.83 -28.00 -8.72
CA ALA A 29 2.31 -26.64 -8.50
C ALA A 29 2.54 -26.33 -7.02
N PHE A 30 1.64 -26.78 -6.15
CA PHE A 30 1.60 -26.39 -4.74
C PHE A 30 1.88 -27.53 -3.74
N GLY A 31 2.01 -28.78 -4.19
CA GLY A 31 2.19 -29.93 -3.29
C GLY A 31 3.47 -29.88 -2.45
N ASN A 32 4.50 -29.18 -2.92
CA ASN A 32 5.79 -29.02 -2.22
C ASN A 32 6.02 -27.61 -1.68
N LEU A 33 4.93 -26.83 -1.49
CA LEU A 33 5.06 -25.52 -0.88
C LEU A 33 5.75 -25.62 0.49
N LYS A 34 6.75 -24.78 0.69
CA LYS A 34 7.46 -24.68 1.96
C LYS A 34 6.88 -23.59 2.85
N TYR A 35 6.48 -22.48 2.26
CA TYR A 35 5.92 -21.32 2.96
C TYR A 35 4.87 -20.65 2.09
N ILE A 36 3.93 -19.97 2.74
CA ILE A 36 3.02 -19.01 2.13
C ILE A 36 3.28 -17.67 2.80
N VAL A 37 3.66 -16.68 2.01
CA VAL A 37 3.88 -15.32 2.48
C VAL A 37 2.70 -14.46 2.04
N ILE A 38 2.08 -13.76 2.97
CA ILE A 38 0.98 -12.82 2.73
C ILE A 38 1.51 -11.44 3.04
N ASP A 39 1.68 -10.66 1.99
CA ASP A 39 2.10 -9.28 2.11
C ASP A 39 0.90 -8.36 2.33
N GLU A 40 1.11 -7.23 3.01
CA GLU A 40 0.08 -6.25 3.36
C GLU A 40 -1.19 -6.89 3.97
N LEU A 41 -0.98 -7.76 4.95
CA LEU A 41 -2.09 -8.51 5.57
C LEU A 41 -3.24 -7.63 6.05
N HIS A 42 -2.96 -6.39 6.49
CA HIS A 42 -3.98 -5.44 6.92
C HIS A 42 -5.02 -5.14 5.83
N ALA A 43 -4.64 -5.21 4.55
CA ALA A 43 -5.54 -5.02 3.41
C ALA A 43 -6.54 -6.18 3.22
N PHE A 44 -6.36 -7.30 3.93
CA PHE A 44 -7.22 -8.47 3.84
C PHE A 44 -8.10 -8.69 5.07
N ILE A 45 -7.72 -8.18 6.23
CA ILE A 45 -8.46 -8.42 7.48
C ILE A 45 -9.78 -7.66 7.48
N GLY A 46 -10.88 -8.41 7.64
CA GLY A 46 -12.22 -7.85 7.83
C GLY A 46 -13.01 -7.56 6.54
N ASN A 47 -12.49 -7.93 5.37
CA ASN A 47 -13.17 -7.72 4.10
C ASN A 47 -13.38 -9.01 3.28
N GLU A 48 -14.14 -8.93 2.21
CA GLU A 48 -14.49 -10.07 1.34
C GLU A 48 -13.26 -10.65 0.63
N ARG A 49 -12.31 -9.82 0.22
CA ARG A 49 -11.07 -10.26 -0.42
C ARG A 49 -10.23 -11.13 0.53
N GLY A 50 -10.25 -10.81 1.81
CA GLY A 50 -9.62 -11.63 2.84
C GLY A 50 -10.29 -12.98 3.04
N LYS A 51 -11.61 -13.03 3.03
CA LYS A 51 -12.36 -14.30 3.06
C LYS A 51 -12.08 -15.17 1.83
N GLN A 52 -12.01 -14.55 0.65
CA GLN A 52 -11.59 -15.21 -0.59
C GLN A 52 -10.21 -15.82 -0.43
N LEU A 53 -9.21 -15.06 0.05
CA LEU A 53 -7.85 -15.57 0.27
C LEU A 53 -7.84 -16.77 1.23
N GLN A 54 -8.54 -16.69 2.37
CA GLN A 54 -8.64 -17.80 3.32
C GLN A 54 -9.24 -19.06 2.67
N SER A 55 -10.29 -18.90 1.86
CA SER A 55 -10.90 -20.00 1.10
C SER A 55 -9.92 -20.63 0.11
N LEU A 56 -9.19 -19.81 -0.64
CA LEU A 56 -8.19 -20.28 -1.61
C LEU A 56 -7.07 -21.08 -0.94
N LEU A 57 -6.56 -20.58 0.18
CA LEU A 57 -5.52 -21.27 0.94
C LEU A 57 -6.02 -22.61 1.51
N SER A 58 -7.23 -22.65 2.02
CA SER A 58 -7.87 -23.91 2.49
C SER A 58 -8.06 -24.92 1.36
N ARG A 59 -8.45 -24.47 0.17
CA ARG A 59 -8.58 -25.32 -1.02
C ARG A 59 -7.23 -25.91 -1.45
N ILE A 60 -6.17 -25.13 -1.44
CA ILE A 60 -4.81 -25.62 -1.73
C ILE A 60 -4.42 -26.71 -0.74
N GLU A 61 -4.60 -26.47 0.56
CA GLU A 61 -4.28 -27.45 1.61
C GLU A 61 -5.09 -28.75 1.46
N LEU A 62 -6.37 -28.67 1.13
CA LEU A 62 -7.22 -29.84 0.88
C LEU A 62 -6.74 -30.65 -0.33
N ILE A 63 -6.41 -29.98 -1.44
CA ILE A 63 -6.01 -30.67 -2.68
C ILE A 63 -4.61 -31.29 -2.54
N THR A 64 -3.71 -30.59 -1.87
CA THR A 64 -2.30 -31.04 -1.75
C THR A 64 -2.05 -31.97 -0.57
N GLY A 65 -2.90 -31.92 0.46
CA GLY A 65 -2.67 -32.59 1.74
C GLY A 65 -1.54 -31.97 2.56
N ASN A 66 -0.99 -30.82 2.13
CA ASN A 66 0.11 -30.11 2.77
C ASN A 66 -0.38 -28.84 3.44
N LYS A 67 0.06 -28.58 4.67
CA LYS A 67 -0.25 -27.37 5.45
C LYS A 67 1.03 -26.54 5.68
N PRO A 68 1.50 -25.79 4.68
CA PRO A 68 2.74 -25.02 4.83
C PRO A 68 2.57 -23.91 5.87
N PRO A 69 3.65 -23.54 6.59
CA PRO A 69 3.66 -22.38 7.46
C PRO A 69 3.25 -21.12 6.70
N ARG A 70 2.48 -20.25 7.37
CA ARG A 70 2.03 -18.97 6.82
C ARG A 70 2.77 -17.85 7.52
N ILE A 71 3.35 -16.96 6.74
CA ILE A 71 4.05 -15.76 7.19
C ILE A 71 3.22 -14.57 6.72
N ALA A 72 2.98 -13.63 7.61
CA ALA A 72 2.29 -12.38 7.27
C ALA A 72 3.21 -11.20 7.53
N MET A 73 3.22 -10.27 6.58
CA MET A 73 3.88 -8.98 6.70
C MET A 73 2.82 -7.89 6.65
N SER A 74 2.99 -6.86 7.46
CA SER A 74 2.10 -5.71 7.47
C SER A 74 2.75 -4.55 8.21
N ALA A 75 2.52 -3.33 7.73
CA ALA A 75 3.03 -2.13 8.35
C ALA A 75 2.41 -1.87 9.74
N THR A 76 1.13 -2.23 9.92
CA THR A 76 0.38 -1.98 11.17
C THR A 76 -0.54 -3.13 11.54
N PHE A 77 -0.57 -3.45 12.83
CA PHE A 77 -1.56 -4.36 13.41
C PHE A 77 -2.18 -3.75 14.66
N SER A 78 -3.47 -3.52 14.64
CA SER A 78 -4.22 -3.07 15.83
C SER A 78 -4.68 -4.22 16.73
N ASN A 79 -4.78 -5.45 16.21
CA ASN A 79 -5.31 -6.59 16.94
C ASN A 79 -4.68 -7.91 16.49
N TYR A 80 -3.75 -8.41 17.27
CA TYR A 80 -3.03 -9.66 17.01
C TYR A 80 -3.90 -10.92 17.01
N ASP A 81 -5.01 -10.94 17.76
CA ASP A 81 -5.91 -12.10 17.77
C ASP A 81 -6.68 -12.23 16.45
N LYS A 82 -7.01 -11.12 15.81
CA LYS A 82 -7.57 -11.12 14.45
C LYS A 82 -6.56 -11.64 13.43
N VAL A 83 -5.28 -11.26 13.56
CA VAL A 83 -4.19 -11.76 12.70
C VAL A 83 -4.05 -13.27 12.84
N LYS A 84 -3.95 -13.78 14.06
CA LYS A 84 -3.84 -15.22 14.35
C LYS A 84 -5.01 -15.99 13.78
N SER A 85 -6.24 -15.49 14.02
CA SER A 85 -7.46 -16.12 13.51
C SER A 85 -7.56 -16.04 11.98
N PHE A 86 -7.03 -14.98 11.36
CA PHE A 86 -6.97 -14.88 9.92
C PHE A 86 -5.99 -15.89 9.31
N LEU A 87 -4.79 -15.99 9.87
CA LEU A 87 -3.75 -16.87 9.38
C LEU A 87 -4.13 -18.35 9.55
N ARG A 88 -4.70 -18.72 10.70
CA ARG A 88 -5.12 -20.09 11.03
C ARG A 88 -6.42 -20.07 11.84
N PRO A 89 -7.58 -20.12 11.19
CA PRO A 89 -8.87 -20.12 11.88
C PRO A 89 -9.04 -21.34 12.82
N ASP A 90 -8.47 -22.48 12.45
CA ASP A 90 -8.51 -23.73 13.22
C ASP A 90 -7.48 -23.80 14.36
N ARG A 91 -6.61 -22.76 14.49
CA ARG A 91 -5.53 -22.67 15.48
C ARG A 91 -4.62 -23.92 15.50
N SER A 92 -4.50 -24.61 14.39
CA SER A 92 -3.72 -25.85 14.27
C SER A 92 -2.21 -25.68 14.45
N PHE A 93 -1.72 -24.44 14.37
CA PHE A 93 -0.31 -24.09 14.58
C PHE A 93 -0.16 -22.90 15.51
N PRO A 94 0.91 -22.85 16.33
CA PRO A 94 1.25 -21.66 17.08
C PRO A 94 1.56 -20.50 16.13
N CYS A 95 1.19 -19.29 16.54
CA CYS A 95 1.54 -18.07 15.83
C CYS A 95 2.51 -17.25 16.67
N GLU A 96 3.73 -17.14 16.18
CA GLU A 96 4.76 -16.30 16.79
C GLU A 96 4.72 -14.91 16.15
N ILE A 97 4.87 -13.90 16.97
CA ILE A 97 4.96 -12.51 16.54
C ILE A 97 6.34 -12.02 16.95
N PRO A 98 7.28 -11.86 15.98
CA PRO A 98 8.57 -11.29 16.30
C PRO A 98 8.36 -9.88 16.86
N SER A 99 8.86 -9.64 18.07
CA SER A 99 8.85 -8.29 18.63
C SER A 99 9.87 -7.44 17.88
N GLN A 100 9.41 -6.50 17.06
CA GLN A 100 10.28 -5.40 16.67
C GLN A 100 10.54 -4.53 17.90
N GLY A 101 11.81 -4.21 18.14
CA GLY A 101 12.19 -3.27 19.18
C GLY A 101 11.42 -1.97 18.97
N ASN A 102 10.84 -1.43 20.03
CA ASN A 102 10.21 -0.11 20.05
C ASN A 102 11.29 0.93 19.71
N GLY A 103 11.42 1.26 18.43
CA GLY A 103 12.05 2.51 18.06
C GLY A 103 11.17 3.61 18.66
N ASN A 104 11.74 4.48 19.50
CA ASN A 104 11.08 5.67 20.01
C ASN A 104 10.85 6.68 18.87
N HIS A 105 9.94 6.36 17.96
CA HIS A 105 9.47 7.31 16.96
C HIS A 105 8.26 8.04 17.54
N GLU A 106 8.44 9.32 17.86
CA GLU A 106 7.34 10.20 18.25
C GLU A 106 6.56 10.60 17.00
N THR A 107 5.31 10.18 16.92
CA THR A 107 4.39 10.62 15.86
C THR A 107 3.57 11.80 16.37
N ARG A 108 3.68 12.96 15.71
CA ARG A 108 2.88 14.14 16.01
C ARG A 108 1.74 14.22 15.00
N ILE A 109 0.51 14.25 15.52
CA ILE A 109 -0.70 14.31 14.68
C ILE A 109 -1.35 15.67 14.88
N LEU A 110 -1.57 16.41 13.79
CA LEU A 110 -2.39 17.61 13.75
C LEU A 110 -3.64 17.33 12.93
N VAL A 111 -4.81 17.55 13.50
CA VAL A 111 -6.10 17.45 12.80
C VAL A 111 -6.63 18.86 12.58
N LYS A 112 -7.02 19.18 11.34
CA LYS A 112 -7.62 20.45 10.96
C LYS A 112 -8.86 20.20 10.12
N GLU A 113 -9.94 20.92 10.41
CA GLU A 113 -11.19 20.87 9.66
C GLU A 113 -11.32 22.09 8.78
N TYR A 114 -11.77 21.90 7.53
CA TYR A 114 -12.12 22.93 6.58
C TYR A 114 -13.58 22.79 6.22
N ILE A 115 -14.36 23.83 6.53
CA ILE A 115 -15.81 23.83 6.32
C ILE A 115 -16.13 24.51 4.99
N GLN A 116 -16.72 23.75 4.06
CA GLN A 116 -17.18 24.28 2.79
C GLN A 116 -18.31 25.27 3.00
N GLN A 117 -18.16 26.47 2.46
CA GLN A 117 -19.17 27.53 2.43
C GLN A 117 -19.38 28.00 0.98
N PRO A 118 -20.57 28.52 0.61
CA PRO A 118 -20.87 28.87 -0.77
C PRO A 118 -19.89 29.88 -1.42
N ASP A 119 -19.35 30.80 -0.63
CA ASP A 119 -18.50 31.89 -1.10
C ASP A 119 -17.01 31.69 -0.75
N LYS A 120 -16.61 30.47 -0.32
CA LYS A 120 -15.26 30.18 0.18
C LYS A 120 -14.54 29.20 -0.71
N ASP A 121 -13.35 29.59 -1.20
CA ASP A 121 -12.44 28.66 -1.90
C ASP A 121 -11.63 27.83 -0.89
N VAL A 122 -12.26 26.78 -0.38
CA VAL A 122 -11.64 25.88 0.61
C VAL A 122 -10.42 25.17 0.00
N ASP A 123 -10.45 24.79 -1.26
CA ASP A 123 -9.32 24.16 -1.92
C ASP A 123 -8.13 25.11 -2.05
N GLY A 124 -8.39 26.40 -2.25
CA GLY A 124 -7.36 27.44 -2.22
C GLY A 124 -6.74 27.62 -0.84
N GLU A 125 -7.55 27.58 0.23
CA GLU A 125 -7.03 27.64 1.60
C GLU A 125 -6.15 26.42 1.95
N ILE A 126 -6.57 25.22 1.53
CA ILE A 126 -5.78 24.02 1.71
C ILE A 126 -4.47 24.09 0.93
N ALA A 127 -4.52 24.55 -0.33
CA ALA A 127 -3.31 24.71 -1.15
C ALA A 127 -2.32 25.71 -0.52
N GLU A 128 -2.80 26.84 -0.02
CA GLU A 128 -1.95 27.84 0.65
C GLU A 128 -1.34 27.29 1.94
N GLU A 129 -2.07 26.47 2.68
CA GLU A 129 -1.51 25.83 3.87
C GLU A 129 -0.47 24.77 3.53
N ILE A 130 -0.70 23.97 2.48
CA ILE A 130 0.29 23.01 1.95
C ILE A 130 1.55 23.76 1.54
N TYR A 131 1.40 24.85 0.77
CA TYR A 131 2.53 25.68 0.34
C TYR A 131 3.34 26.19 1.53
N THR A 132 2.67 26.84 2.47
CA THR A 132 3.33 27.48 3.61
C THR A 132 4.03 26.49 4.54
N LYS A 133 3.45 25.31 4.75
CA LYS A 133 3.97 24.33 5.73
C LYS A 133 4.94 23.33 5.17
N LEU A 134 4.80 22.96 3.90
CA LEU A 134 5.53 21.83 3.35
C LEU A 134 6.69 22.23 2.43
N ARG A 135 6.71 23.46 1.97
CA ARG A 135 7.80 23.95 1.13
C ARG A 135 9.16 23.87 1.81
N GLY A 136 10.19 23.51 1.04
CA GLY A 136 11.57 23.39 1.52
C GLY A 136 11.89 22.08 2.25
N SER A 137 10.99 21.10 2.23
CA SER A 137 11.18 19.78 2.83
C SER A 137 10.58 18.66 2.00
N ASN A 138 10.94 17.41 2.31
CA ASN A 138 10.39 16.24 1.63
C ASN A 138 9.08 15.83 2.31
N ASN A 139 8.01 15.77 1.52
CA ASN A 139 6.68 15.47 2.05
C ASN A 139 5.87 14.58 1.12
N LEU A 140 4.90 13.85 1.71
CA LEU A 140 3.85 13.15 1.01
C LEU A 140 2.50 13.76 1.40
N VAL A 141 1.72 14.15 0.40
CA VAL A 141 0.35 14.65 0.58
C VAL A 141 -0.60 13.65 -0.07
N PHE A 142 -1.36 12.93 0.74
CA PHE A 142 -2.33 11.96 0.24
C PHE A 142 -3.67 12.62 -0.01
N THR A 143 -4.20 12.42 -1.21
CA THR A 143 -5.51 12.92 -1.64
C THR A 143 -6.47 11.77 -1.93
N ASN A 144 -7.76 12.00 -1.76
CA ASN A 144 -8.80 11.01 -2.00
C ASN A 144 -9.06 10.72 -3.49
N SER A 145 -8.55 11.57 -4.39
CA SER A 145 -8.77 11.42 -5.82
C SER A 145 -7.62 11.99 -6.64
N ARG A 146 -7.45 11.46 -7.87
CA ARG A 146 -6.48 12.00 -8.85
C ARG A 146 -6.78 13.45 -9.20
N VAL A 147 -8.06 13.77 -9.36
CA VAL A 147 -8.51 15.13 -9.68
C VAL A 147 -8.09 16.11 -8.58
N ALA A 148 -8.20 15.72 -7.31
CA ALA A 148 -7.74 16.55 -6.21
C ALA A 148 -6.22 16.72 -6.21
N ALA A 149 -5.44 15.63 -6.45
CA ALA A 149 -4.00 15.70 -6.55
C ALA A 149 -3.54 16.67 -7.64
N GLU A 150 -4.10 16.53 -8.84
CA GLU A 150 -3.81 17.39 -9.99
C GLU A 150 -4.25 18.83 -9.72
N GLY A 151 -5.44 19.05 -9.14
CA GLY A 151 -5.97 20.38 -8.81
C GLY A 151 -5.09 21.14 -7.82
N TYR A 152 -4.63 20.46 -6.76
CA TYR A 152 -3.68 21.08 -5.83
C TYR A 152 -2.31 21.31 -6.48
N ALA A 153 -1.82 20.42 -7.33
CA ALA A 153 -0.55 20.62 -8.02
C ALA A 153 -0.55 21.85 -8.92
N VAL A 154 -1.65 22.10 -9.64
CA VAL A 154 -1.81 23.32 -10.46
C VAL A 154 -1.76 24.58 -9.59
N ARG A 155 -2.58 24.66 -8.53
CA ARG A 155 -2.61 25.81 -7.62
C ARG A 155 -1.24 26.08 -6.97
N LEU A 156 -0.53 25.03 -6.60
CA LEU A 156 0.80 25.14 -5.98
C LEU A 156 1.86 25.55 -7.01
N SER A 157 1.74 25.08 -8.27
CA SER A 157 2.61 25.52 -9.36
C SER A 157 2.41 27.02 -9.66
N ASP A 158 1.16 27.46 -9.77
CA ASP A 158 0.83 28.87 -9.99
C ASP A 158 1.41 29.74 -8.87
N ARG A 159 1.28 29.27 -7.62
CA ARG A 159 1.82 29.96 -6.46
C ARG A 159 3.35 30.06 -6.48
N CYS A 160 4.05 29.00 -6.92
CA CYS A 160 5.50 29.03 -7.12
C CYS A 160 5.90 30.02 -8.22
N GLU A 161 5.15 30.10 -9.31
CA GLU A 161 5.38 31.05 -10.39
C GLU A 161 5.19 32.50 -9.93
N GLU A 162 4.13 32.80 -9.18
CA GLU A 162 3.87 34.12 -8.60
C GLU A 162 5.04 34.59 -7.71
N GLU A 163 5.61 33.69 -6.93
CA GLU A 163 6.77 34.00 -6.05
C GLU A 163 8.13 33.90 -6.75
N CYS A 164 8.15 33.53 -8.04
CA CYS A 164 9.38 33.32 -8.80
C CYS A 164 10.33 32.33 -8.15
N VAL A 165 9.81 31.21 -7.65
CA VAL A 165 10.56 30.15 -6.98
C VAL A 165 10.40 28.81 -7.71
N PRO A 166 11.37 27.86 -7.54
CA PRO A 166 11.25 26.55 -8.13
C PRO A 166 10.00 25.81 -7.64
N ASN A 167 9.33 25.11 -8.56
CA ASN A 167 8.22 24.24 -8.22
C ASN A 167 8.74 22.94 -7.61
N GLU A 168 8.43 22.67 -6.33
CA GLU A 168 8.78 21.48 -5.57
C GLU A 168 7.64 20.45 -5.53
N PHE A 169 6.47 20.78 -6.10
CA PHE A 169 5.26 19.98 -6.02
C PHE A 169 5.12 19.08 -7.23
N ARG A 170 5.02 17.77 -7.00
CA ARG A 170 4.89 16.74 -8.05
C ARG A 170 3.65 15.90 -7.82
N VAL A 171 3.00 15.50 -8.90
CA VAL A 171 1.86 14.57 -8.84
C VAL A 171 2.34 13.14 -8.95
N HIS A 172 1.74 12.23 -8.18
CA HIS A 172 1.99 10.80 -8.27
C HIS A 172 0.69 9.99 -8.11
N HIS A 173 0.23 9.38 -9.21
CA HIS A 173 -0.94 8.50 -9.21
C HIS A 173 -0.89 7.47 -10.35
N GLY A 174 -1.71 6.42 -10.26
CA GLY A 174 -1.69 5.28 -11.17
C GLY A 174 -2.01 5.57 -12.64
N SER A 175 -2.52 6.77 -13.00
CA SER A 175 -2.77 7.15 -14.40
C SER A 175 -1.59 7.82 -15.09
N LEU A 176 -0.57 8.22 -14.34
CA LEU A 176 0.68 8.71 -14.90
C LEU A 176 1.43 7.57 -15.60
N SER A 177 2.24 7.91 -16.59
CA SER A 177 3.15 6.94 -17.20
C SER A 177 4.11 6.36 -16.16
N LYS A 178 4.63 5.16 -16.43
CA LYS A 178 5.61 4.53 -15.55
C LYS A 178 6.85 5.41 -15.36
N ILE A 179 7.29 6.08 -16.41
CA ILE A 179 8.48 6.96 -16.38
C ILE A 179 8.28 8.15 -15.46
N GLU A 180 7.13 8.79 -15.53
CA GLU A 180 6.80 9.93 -14.66
C GLU A 180 6.75 9.52 -13.19
N ARG A 181 6.13 8.39 -12.88
CA ARG A 181 6.07 7.87 -11.50
C ARG A 181 7.45 7.55 -10.96
N GLU A 182 8.26 6.78 -11.71
CA GLU A 182 9.62 6.42 -11.32
C GLU A 182 10.52 7.66 -11.15
N SER A 183 10.29 8.73 -11.92
CA SER A 183 11.02 9.99 -11.76
C SER A 183 10.74 10.63 -10.38
N VAL A 184 9.46 10.74 -9.99
CA VAL A 184 9.08 11.29 -8.68
C VAL A 184 9.59 10.42 -7.54
N GLU A 185 9.49 9.10 -7.66
CA GLU A 185 10.02 8.15 -6.68
C GLU A 185 11.53 8.29 -6.50
N GLN A 186 12.29 8.45 -7.59
CA GLN A 186 13.74 8.67 -7.55
C GLN A 186 14.10 10.03 -6.93
N GLU A 187 13.35 11.10 -7.24
CA GLU A 187 13.57 12.41 -6.64
C GLU A 187 13.38 12.34 -5.10
N LEU A 188 12.32 11.66 -4.64
CA LEU A 188 12.06 11.43 -3.21
C LEU A 188 13.18 10.62 -2.55
N GLN A 189 13.63 9.54 -3.18
CA GLN A 189 14.69 8.67 -2.64
C GLN A 189 16.05 9.36 -2.55
N ARG A 190 16.38 10.21 -3.53
CA ARG A 190 17.65 10.94 -3.52
C ARG A 190 17.72 11.99 -2.41
N GLY A 191 16.61 12.65 -2.13
CA GLY A 191 16.52 13.66 -1.08
C GLY A 191 17.46 14.87 -1.28
N GLU A 192 17.95 15.09 -2.50
CA GLU A 192 18.91 16.15 -2.82
C GLU A 192 18.26 17.53 -2.87
N THR A 193 17.02 17.57 -3.28
CA THR A 193 16.22 18.79 -3.38
C THR A 193 14.87 18.57 -2.68
N PRO A 194 14.31 19.60 -2.03
CA PRO A 194 12.98 19.51 -1.45
C PRO A 194 11.94 19.11 -2.48
N ILE A 195 11.09 18.14 -2.13
CA ILE A 195 10.00 17.67 -2.98
C ILE A 195 8.77 17.32 -2.14
N THR A 196 7.62 17.77 -2.58
CA THR A 196 6.32 17.39 -2.03
C THR A 196 5.54 16.60 -3.08
N ALA A 197 5.33 15.31 -2.86
CA ALA A 197 4.54 14.47 -3.75
C ALA A 197 3.06 14.50 -3.36
N LEU A 198 2.22 14.98 -4.28
CA LEU A 198 0.75 14.96 -4.20
C LEU A 198 0.27 13.64 -4.79
N CYS A 199 -0.14 12.70 -3.94
CA CYS A 199 -0.37 11.33 -4.33
C CYS A 199 -1.75 10.80 -3.94
N THR A 200 -2.16 9.74 -4.61
CA THR A 200 -3.24 8.87 -4.17
C THR A 200 -2.64 7.64 -3.48
N SER A 201 -3.43 6.65 -3.14
CA SER A 201 -3.00 5.41 -2.47
C SER A 201 -1.86 4.64 -3.17
N THR A 202 -1.40 5.08 -4.34
CA THR A 202 -0.29 4.42 -5.08
C THR A 202 1.06 4.50 -4.37
N LEU A 203 1.30 5.52 -3.54
CA LEU A 203 2.51 5.64 -2.68
C LEU A 203 2.26 5.20 -1.23
N GLU A 204 1.04 4.79 -0.90
CA GLU A 204 0.65 4.36 0.44
C GLU A 204 1.20 2.97 0.79
N LEU A 205 1.48 2.16 -0.21
CA LEU A 205 1.84 0.75 -0.08
C LEU A 205 3.18 0.43 -0.74
N GLY A 206 4.21 0.22 0.09
CA GLY A 206 5.41 -0.51 -0.31
C GLY A 206 6.43 0.23 -1.18
N VAL A 207 6.44 1.56 -1.17
CA VAL A 207 7.53 2.33 -1.79
C VAL A 207 8.52 2.69 -0.69
N ASP A 208 9.73 2.17 -0.77
CA ASP A 208 10.86 2.58 0.08
C ASP A 208 11.28 3.99 -0.36
N ILE A 209 10.79 5.00 0.36
CA ILE A 209 11.08 6.41 0.14
C ILE A 209 11.99 6.90 1.26
#